data_f4d44b41cc74a7606dc76b5957751831
#
_entry.id   f4d44b41cc74a7606dc76b5957751831
#
_cell.length_a   1.000
_cell.length_b   1.000
_cell.length_c   1.000
_cell.angle_alpha   90.00
_cell.angle_beta   90.00
_cell.angle_gamma   90.00
#
_symmetry.space_group_name_H-M   'P 1'
#
loop_
_entity.id
_entity.type
_entity.pdbx_description
1 polymer ?
#
loop_
_entity_poly.entity_id
_entity_poly.type
_entity_poly.pdbx_seq_one_letter_code
_entity_poly.pdbx_strand_id
1 'polypeptide(L)' 'MSDTLERVRKIVIDHLDADPDKVTEKASFIDDLGADSLDNVELVMAFEEALDIEIPDDAAEHIQTVGDAVKFIDEKLAG' A
#
# COMPACT_ATOMS: atom_id res chain seq x y z
N MET A 1 -14.47 -5.70 -8.43
CA MET A 1 -13.75 -5.70 -7.18
C MET A 1 -12.38 -6.28 -7.38
N SER A 2 -11.42 -5.61 -6.86
CA SER A 2 -10.03 -5.94 -7.14
C SER A 2 -9.44 -6.81 -6.01
N ASP A 3 -8.90 -7.96 -6.37
CA ASP A 3 -8.12 -8.77 -5.43
C ASP A 3 -6.92 -7.98 -4.92
N THR A 4 -6.44 -7.04 -5.72
CA THR A 4 -5.33 -6.18 -5.34
C THR A 4 -5.66 -5.36 -4.12
N LEU A 5 -6.86 -4.79 -4.06
CA LEU A 5 -7.30 -4.01 -2.90
C LEU A 5 -7.25 -4.86 -1.62
N GLU A 6 -7.76 -6.08 -1.70
CA GLU A 6 -7.76 -6.99 -0.56
C GLU A 6 -6.34 -7.31 -0.10
N ARG A 7 -5.44 -7.59 -1.04
CA ARG A 7 -4.06 -7.89 -0.75
C ARG A 7 -3.34 -6.71 -0.12
N VAL A 8 -3.53 -5.53 -0.68
CA VAL A 8 -2.92 -4.30 -0.16
C VAL A 8 -3.43 -4.03 1.26
N ARG A 9 -4.73 -4.12 1.48
CA ARG A 9 -5.31 -3.92 2.80
C ARG A 9 -4.70 -4.86 3.83
N LYS A 10 -4.60 -6.12 3.50
CA LYS A 10 -4.05 -7.13 4.40
C LYS A 10 -2.60 -6.82 4.78
N ILE A 11 -1.80 -6.43 3.80
CA ILE A 11 -0.40 -6.07 4.04
C ILE A 11 -0.31 -4.85 4.96
N VAL A 12 -1.13 -3.84 4.70
CA VAL A 12 -1.16 -2.62 5.51
C VAL A 12 -1.57 -2.94 6.95
N ILE A 13 -2.61 -3.72 7.12
CA ILE A 13 -3.10 -4.11 8.43
C ILE A 13 -2.00 -4.84 9.22
N ASP A 14 -1.33 -5.77 8.58
CA ASP A 14 -0.28 -6.54 9.23
C ASP A 14 0.93 -5.68 9.60
N HIS A 15 1.33 -4.78 8.73
CA HIS A 15 2.52 -3.96 8.95
C HIS A 15 2.31 -2.84 9.95
N LEU A 16 1.17 -2.19 9.90
CA LEU A 16 0.89 -1.03 10.73
C LEU A 16 0.05 -1.37 11.95
N ASP A 17 -0.38 -2.62 12.08
CA ASP A 17 -1.31 -3.05 13.13
C ASP A 17 -2.53 -2.13 13.12
N ALA A 18 -3.01 -1.83 11.93
CA ALA A 18 -4.10 -0.88 11.72
C ALA A 18 -5.46 -1.56 11.85
N ASP A 19 -6.46 -0.77 12.23
CA ASP A 19 -7.84 -1.24 12.28
C ASP A 19 -8.33 -1.47 10.85
N PRO A 20 -8.82 -2.68 10.52
CA PRO A 20 -9.32 -2.96 9.17
C PRO A 20 -10.39 -1.98 8.69
N ASP A 21 -11.20 -1.46 9.60
CA ASP A 21 -12.25 -0.50 9.25
C ASP A 21 -11.69 0.84 8.79
N LYS A 22 -10.46 1.15 9.19
CA LYS A 22 -9.80 2.40 8.81
C LYS A 22 -8.99 2.27 7.54
N VAL A 23 -8.72 1.05 7.09
CA VAL A 23 -7.92 0.82 5.89
C VAL A 23 -8.84 0.80 4.68
N THR A 24 -9.15 1.98 4.17
CA THR A 24 -10.02 2.17 3.00
C THR A 24 -9.18 2.75 1.86
N GLU A 25 -9.73 2.78 0.66
CA GLU A 25 -9.02 3.34 -0.50
C GLU A 25 -8.59 4.78 -0.28
N LYS A 26 -9.37 5.56 0.47
CA LYS A 26 -9.07 6.96 0.72
C LYS A 26 -8.14 7.18 1.90
N ALA A 27 -7.84 6.13 2.66
CA ALA A 27 -7.00 6.26 3.85
C ALA A 27 -5.57 6.62 3.46
N SER A 28 -5.05 7.69 4.07
CA SER A 28 -3.66 8.07 3.92
C SER A 28 -2.82 7.26 4.91
N PHE A 29 -1.71 6.72 4.44
CA PHE A 29 -0.84 5.94 5.32
C PHE A 29 -0.32 6.78 6.49
N ILE A 30 0.02 8.02 6.24
CA ILE A 30 0.58 8.91 7.26
C ILE A 30 -0.53 9.57 8.08
N ASP A 31 -1.50 10.18 7.42
CA ASP A 31 -2.52 10.99 8.09
C ASP A 31 -3.58 10.15 8.80
N ASP A 32 -4.01 9.08 8.16
CA ASP A 32 -5.12 8.28 8.69
C ASP A 32 -4.65 7.04 9.45
N LEU A 33 -3.55 6.44 9.02
CA LEU A 33 -3.06 5.21 9.60
C LEU A 33 -1.85 5.40 10.51
N GLY A 34 -1.34 6.62 10.58
CA GLY A 34 -0.27 6.96 11.51
C GLY A 34 1.11 6.44 11.15
N ALA A 35 1.32 6.08 9.89
CA ALA A 35 2.62 5.62 9.43
C ALA A 35 3.59 6.80 9.32
N ASP A 36 4.85 6.59 9.68
CA ASP A 36 5.88 7.59 9.42
C ASP A 36 6.62 7.24 8.12
N SER A 37 7.66 8.03 7.81
CA SER A 37 8.41 7.83 6.56
C SER A 37 9.05 6.45 6.48
N LEU A 38 9.54 5.94 7.60
CA LEU A 38 10.17 4.63 7.65
C LEU A 38 9.14 3.52 7.44
N ASP A 39 7.98 3.67 8.07
CA ASP A 39 6.88 2.71 7.88
C ASP A 39 6.46 2.66 6.43
N ASN A 40 6.43 3.81 5.77
CA ASN A 40 6.05 3.88 4.36
C ASN A 40 7.03 3.11 3.48
N VAL A 41 8.33 3.24 3.75
CA VAL A 41 9.36 2.50 3.03
C VAL A 41 9.19 1.00 3.24
N GLU A 42 8.94 0.59 4.46
CA GLU A 42 8.73 -0.82 4.79
C GLU A 42 7.48 -1.38 4.11
N LEU A 43 6.41 -0.59 4.05
CA LEU A 43 5.19 -0.99 3.35
C LEU A 43 5.44 -1.22 1.87
N VAL A 44 6.17 -0.31 1.22
CA VAL A 44 6.52 -0.45 -0.19
C VAL A 44 7.29 -1.75 -0.41
N MET A 45 8.27 -2.02 0.43
CA MET A 45 9.05 -3.25 0.34
C MET A 45 8.18 -4.49 0.55
N ALA A 46 7.22 -4.42 1.47
CA ALA A 46 6.30 -5.51 1.71
C ALA A 46 5.42 -5.78 0.49
N PHE A 47 4.96 -4.73 -0.17
CA PHE A 47 4.18 -4.87 -1.40
C PHE A 47 5.01 -5.55 -2.50
N GLU A 48 6.25 -5.14 -2.64
CA GLU A 48 7.15 -5.72 -3.64
C GLU A 48 7.34 -7.21 -3.43
N GLU A 49 7.58 -7.61 -2.19
CA GLU A 49 7.82 -9.01 -1.86
C GLU A 49 6.56 -9.85 -1.97
N ALA A 50 5.44 -9.34 -1.47
CA ALA A 50 4.19 -10.09 -1.44
C ALA A 50 3.59 -10.27 -2.82
N LEU A 51 3.78 -9.30 -3.69
CA LEU A 51 3.15 -9.26 -5.01
C LEU A 51 4.13 -9.51 -6.15
N ASP A 52 5.39 -9.73 -5.81
CA ASP A 52 6.47 -10.02 -6.76
C ASP A 52 6.54 -8.96 -7.86
N ILE A 53 6.56 -7.70 -7.44
CA ILE A 53 6.66 -6.54 -8.33
C ILE A 53 7.79 -5.64 -7.86
N GLU A 54 8.17 -4.70 -8.71
CA GLU A 54 9.18 -3.71 -8.37
C GLU A 54 8.55 -2.32 -8.36
N ILE A 55 8.77 -1.59 -7.26
CA ILE A 55 8.26 -0.23 -7.10
C ILE A 55 9.46 0.71 -6.97
N PRO A 56 9.75 1.49 -8.02
CA PRO A 56 10.87 2.46 -7.96
C PRO A 56 10.60 3.53 -6.90
N ASP A 57 11.67 4.13 -6.39
CA ASP A 57 11.57 5.14 -5.34
C ASP A 57 10.69 6.33 -5.75
N ASP A 58 10.81 6.79 -6.98
CA ASP A 58 10.01 7.91 -7.46
C ASP A 58 8.52 7.55 -7.54
N ALA A 59 8.19 6.31 -7.89
CA ALA A 59 6.81 5.86 -7.87
C ALA A 59 6.31 5.74 -6.42
N ALA A 60 7.15 5.26 -5.52
CA ALA A 60 6.80 5.11 -4.10
C ALA A 60 6.44 6.46 -3.48
N GLU A 61 7.09 7.53 -3.90
CA GLU A 61 6.81 8.88 -3.40
C GLU A 61 5.38 9.32 -3.72
N HIS A 62 4.80 8.80 -4.77
CA HIS A 62 3.44 9.11 -5.18
C HIS A 62 2.39 8.24 -4.53
N ILE A 63 2.80 7.20 -3.81
CA ILE A 63 1.89 6.30 -3.11
C ILE A 63 1.66 6.86 -1.70
N GLN A 64 0.57 7.61 -1.55
CA GLN A 64 0.24 8.25 -0.28
C GLN A 64 -0.98 7.64 0.39
N THR A 65 -1.88 7.05 -0.40
CA THR A 65 -3.08 6.42 0.11
C THR A 65 -3.13 4.96 -0.30
N VAL A 66 -4.02 4.21 0.35
CA VAL A 66 -4.26 2.82 -0.01
C VAL A 66 -4.68 2.71 -1.47
N GLY A 67 -5.56 3.62 -1.93
CA GLY A 67 -6.02 3.63 -3.33
C GLY A 67 -4.89 3.89 -4.31
N ASP A 68 -3.95 4.77 -3.96
CA ASP A 68 -2.79 5.02 -4.81
C ASP A 68 -1.95 3.75 -4.98
N ALA A 69 -1.76 3.03 -3.87
CA ALA A 69 -1.01 1.77 -3.91
C ALA A 69 -1.73 0.72 -4.77
N VAL A 70 -3.03 0.59 -4.59
CA VAL A 70 -3.83 -0.36 -5.36
C VAL A 70 -3.74 -0.05 -6.85
N LYS A 71 -3.89 1.21 -7.21
CA LYS A 71 -3.85 1.63 -8.60
C LYS A 71 -2.51 1.32 -9.24
N PHE A 72 -1.42 1.64 -8.55
CA PHE A 72 -0.09 1.39 -9.06
C PHE A 72 0.15 -0.11 -9.24
N ILE A 73 -0.22 -0.89 -8.25
CA ILE A 73 -0.02 -2.35 -8.27
C ILE A 73 -0.86 -3.00 -9.36
N ASP A 74 -2.11 -2.57 -9.51
CA ASP A 74 -2.98 -3.09 -10.59
C ASP A 74 -2.37 -2.84 -11.95
N GLU A 75 -1.81 -1.66 -12.17
CA GLU A 75 -1.15 -1.34 -13.43
C GLU A 75 0.06 -2.24 -13.67
N LYS A 76 0.82 -2.52 -12.63
CA LYS A 76 1.99 -3.41 -12.73
C LYS A 76 1.58 -4.84 -13.03
N LEU A 77 0.54 -5.33 -12.38
CA LEU A 77 0.07 -6.71 -12.58
C LEU A 77 -0.63 -6.89 -13.92
N ALA A 78 -1.25 -5.84 -14.42
CA ALA A 78 -1.96 -5.90 -15.71
C ALA A 78 -1.00 -5.86 -16.89
N GLY A 79 0.16 -5.41 -16.67
CA GLY A 79 0.99 -5.36 -17.76
C GLY A 79 2.24 -4.82 -17.90
#